data_5cde3ea0088a840bf48644757dd63ef4
#
_entry.id   5cde3ea0088a840bf48644757dd63ef4
#
_cell.length_a   1.000
_cell.length_b   1.000
_cell.length_c   1.000
_cell.angle_alpha   90.00
_cell.angle_beta   90.00
_cell.angle_gamma   90.00
#
_symmetry.space_group_name_H-M   'P 1'
#
loop_
_entity.id
_entity.type
_entity.pdbx_description
1 polymer ?
#
loop_
_entity_poly.entity_id
_entity_poly.type
_entity_poly.pdbx_seq_one_letter_code
_entity_poly.pdbx_strand_id
1 'polypeptide(L)'
;HLMKGTPYIYQGEEIGMTNYPFKTLEDVEDIESINYAHEALEKGVPLEVIMDQIRHIGRDNARTPMQWNDEAEAGFTTGRPWLAVNPNYKEINVEAALVRSRLYFLYLPSLIALRKEYPWLVTADYELVDAADKVFAYKR
;
A
#
# COMPACT_ATOMS: atom_id res chain seq x y z
N HIS A 1 -1.52 9.86 10.12
CA HIS A 1 -2.69 10.68 10.47
C HIS A 1 -2.46 11.60 11.67
N LEU A 2 -1.57 11.25 12.56
CA LEU A 2 -1.26 12.08 13.73
C LEU A 2 -0.04 12.99 13.52
N MET A 3 0.55 12.98 12.33
CA MET A 3 1.65 13.88 11.95
C MET A 3 1.15 15.29 11.65
N LYS A 4 2.05 16.27 11.73
CA LYS A 4 1.79 17.66 11.33
C LYS A 4 1.50 17.73 9.82
N GLY A 5 0.56 18.54 9.42
CA GLY A 5 0.17 18.73 8.02
C GLY A 5 -1.06 17.92 7.60
N THR A 6 -1.24 17.78 6.30
CA THR A 6 -2.40 17.11 5.70
C THR A 6 -2.07 15.64 5.43
N PRO A 7 -2.81 14.69 6.00
CA PRO A 7 -2.64 13.27 5.68
C PRO A 7 -3.24 12.98 4.30
N TYR A 8 -2.56 12.15 3.53
CA TYR A 8 -3.09 11.54 2.33
C TYR A 8 -3.48 10.11 2.66
N ILE A 9 -4.67 9.71 2.26
CA ILE A 9 -5.19 8.35 2.44
C ILE A 9 -5.17 7.69 1.08
N TYR A 10 -4.45 6.58 0.99
CA TYR A 10 -4.39 5.80 -0.23
C TYR A 10 -5.33 4.59 -0.14
N GLN A 11 -6.02 4.27 -1.25
CA GLN A 11 -6.92 3.12 -1.30
C GLN A 11 -6.19 1.83 -0.93
N GLY A 12 -6.80 1.00 -0.08
CA GLY A 12 -6.24 -0.27 0.35
C GLY A 12 -5.43 -0.22 1.64
N GLU A 13 -4.98 0.97 2.10
CA GLU A 13 -4.31 1.11 3.39
C GLU A 13 -5.22 0.65 4.54
N GLU A 14 -6.50 0.98 4.45
CA GLU A 14 -7.52 0.71 5.47
C GLU A 14 -7.80 -0.78 5.66
N ILE A 15 -7.45 -1.61 4.69
CA ILE A 15 -7.60 -3.07 4.77
C ILE A 15 -6.26 -3.81 4.80
N GLY A 16 -5.14 -3.08 4.72
CA GLY A 16 -3.79 -3.66 4.76
C GLY A 16 -3.39 -4.36 3.47
N MET A 17 -3.77 -3.83 2.29
CA MET A 17 -3.27 -4.34 1.02
C MET A 17 -1.75 -4.32 0.98
N THR A 18 -1.16 -5.33 0.37
CA THR A 18 0.29 -5.51 0.26
C THR A 18 0.76 -5.42 -1.18
N ASN A 19 2.07 -5.35 -1.37
CA ASN A 19 2.70 -5.39 -2.68
C ASN A 19 2.33 -6.66 -3.46
N TYR A 20 2.24 -6.52 -4.78
CA TYR A 20 1.95 -7.63 -5.69
C TYR A 20 3.21 -8.47 -5.94
N PRO A 21 3.12 -9.82 -5.94
CA PRO A 21 4.25 -10.69 -6.17
C PRO A 21 4.55 -10.87 -7.67
N PHE A 22 4.96 -9.80 -8.37
CA PHE A 22 5.35 -9.85 -9.79
C PHE A 22 6.32 -11.01 -10.05
N LYS A 23 6.03 -11.84 -11.03
CA LYS A 23 6.84 -13.01 -11.37
C LYS A 23 7.82 -12.72 -12.49
N THR A 24 7.39 -11.98 -13.49
CA THR A 24 8.15 -11.64 -14.69
C THR A 24 8.04 -10.16 -15.01
N LEU A 25 8.89 -9.67 -15.91
CA LEU A 25 8.80 -8.28 -16.39
C LEU A 25 7.55 -8.02 -17.23
N GLU A 26 6.97 -9.05 -17.84
CA GLU A 26 5.72 -8.94 -18.60
C GLU A 26 4.50 -8.66 -17.71
N ASP A 27 4.62 -8.90 -16.41
CA ASP A 27 3.58 -8.56 -15.43
C ASP A 27 3.61 -7.06 -15.04
N VAL A 28 4.66 -6.34 -15.43
CA VAL A 28 4.92 -4.95 -15.02
C VAL A 28 4.48 -3.99 -16.12
N GLU A 29 3.66 -3.01 -15.78
CA GLU A 29 3.15 -1.99 -16.70
C GLU A 29 3.84 -0.62 -16.49
N ASP A 30 4.52 -0.43 -15.36
CA ASP A 30 5.20 0.82 -15.04
C ASP A 30 6.44 1.03 -15.91
N ILE A 31 6.37 2.01 -16.81
CA ILE A 31 7.45 2.31 -17.75
C ILE A 31 8.78 2.64 -17.08
N GLU A 32 8.76 3.24 -15.90
CA GLU A 32 9.98 3.55 -15.15
C GLU A 32 10.65 2.27 -14.65
N SER A 33 9.87 1.34 -14.11
CA SER A 33 10.35 0.02 -13.70
C SER A 33 10.88 -0.80 -14.88
N ILE A 34 10.20 -0.75 -16.03
CA ILE A 34 10.63 -1.42 -17.27
C ILE A 34 11.95 -0.85 -17.77
N ASN A 35 12.08 0.48 -17.86
CA ASN A 35 13.31 1.14 -18.30
C ASN A 35 14.47 0.84 -17.36
N TYR A 36 14.22 0.92 -16.04
CA TYR A 36 15.20 0.54 -15.03
C TYR A 36 15.68 -0.92 -15.24
N ALA A 37 14.75 -1.84 -15.48
CA ALA A 37 15.08 -3.25 -15.70
C ALA A 37 15.98 -3.43 -16.91
N HIS A 38 15.69 -2.78 -18.04
CA HIS A 38 16.50 -2.85 -19.25
C HIS A 38 17.91 -2.30 -19.01
N GLU A 39 18.04 -1.10 -18.42
CA GLU A 39 19.34 -0.51 -18.11
C GLU A 39 20.17 -1.37 -17.13
N ALA A 40 19.52 -1.97 -16.12
CA ALA A 40 20.21 -2.80 -15.15
C ALA A 40 20.68 -4.12 -15.76
N LEU A 41 19.87 -4.73 -16.65
CA LEU A 41 20.25 -5.92 -17.41
C LEU A 41 21.46 -5.66 -18.32
N GLU A 42 21.49 -4.52 -19.03
CA GLU A 42 22.64 -4.10 -19.85
C GLU A 42 23.92 -3.95 -19.02
N LYS A 43 23.81 -3.55 -17.77
CA LYS A 43 24.90 -3.46 -16.79
C LYS A 43 25.27 -4.80 -16.15
N GLY A 44 24.60 -5.89 -16.52
CA GLY A 44 24.84 -7.23 -16.02
C GLY A 44 24.24 -7.53 -14.64
N VAL A 45 23.27 -6.73 -14.16
CA VAL A 45 22.55 -7.04 -12.92
C VAL A 45 21.66 -8.27 -13.14
N PRO A 46 21.68 -9.27 -12.25
CA PRO A 46 20.83 -10.44 -12.39
C PRO A 46 19.34 -10.07 -12.36
N LEU A 47 18.54 -10.70 -13.25
CA LEU A 47 17.10 -10.44 -13.34
C LEU A 47 16.37 -10.60 -12.00
N GLU A 48 16.73 -11.59 -11.19
CA GLU A 48 16.07 -11.81 -9.88
C GLU A 48 16.30 -10.63 -8.91
N VAL A 49 17.48 -10.00 -8.94
CA VAL A 49 17.76 -8.80 -8.14
C VAL A 49 16.88 -7.63 -8.58
N ILE A 50 16.74 -7.47 -9.89
CA ILE A 50 15.89 -6.44 -10.49
C ILE A 50 14.42 -6.67 -10.10
N MET A 51 13.94 -7.91 -10.27
CA MET A 51 12.56 -8.27 -9.91
C MET A 51 12.28 -8.10 -8.41
N ASP A 52 13.27 -8.40 -7.56
CA ASP A 52 13.14 -8.17 -6.13
C ASP A 52 12.94 -6.69 -5.79
N GLN A 53 13.70 -5.81 -6.41
CA GLN A 53 13.54 -4.37 -6.27
C GLN A 53 12.18 -3.88 -6.78
N ILE A 54 11.73 -4.37 -7.95
CA ILE A 54 10.41 -4.01 -8.51
C ILE A 54 9.28 -4.46 -7.57
N ARG A 55 9.36 -5.67 -7.02
CA ARG A 55 8.40 -6.16 -6.03
C ARG A 55 8.34 -5.29 -4.77
N HIS A 56 9.46 -4.68 -4.37
CA HIS A 56 9.51 -3.85 -3.16
C HIS A 56 9.08 -2.41 -3.39
N ILE A 57 9.51 -1.78 -4.49
CA ILE A 57 9.36 -0.33 -4.69
C ILE A 57 8.71 0.07 -6.01
N GLY A 58 8.35 -0.87 -6.88
CA GLY A 58 7.68 -0.58 -8.15
C GLY A 58 6.34 0.13 -7.95
N ARG A 59 6.05 1.15 -8.76
CA ARG A 59 4.82 1.95 -8.64
C ARG A 59 3.55 1.17 -8.91
N ASP A 60 3.62 0.08 -9.66
CA ASP A 60 2.46 -0.77 -9.94
C ASP A 60 1.88 -1.42 -8.68
N ASN A 61 2.69 -1.59 -7.62
CA ASN A 61 2.19 -2.04 -6.32
C ASN A 61 1.05 -1.17 -5.78
N ALA A 62 1.11 0.12 -6.05
CA ALA A 62 0.07 1.08 -5.64
C ALA A 62 -1.09 1.19 -6.64
N ARG A 63 -1.05 0.47 -7.77
CA ARG A 63 -2.04 0.57 -8.86
C ARG A 63 -2.86 -0.71 -9.05
N THR A 64 -2.57 -1.75 -8.27
CA THR A 64 -3.33 -3.00 -8.30
C THR A 64 -4.80 -2.75 -7.97
N PRO A 65 -5.72 -3.58 -8.52
CA PRO A 65 -7.15 -3.45 -8.25
C PRO A 65 -7.47 -3.50 -6.76
N MET A 66 -8.42 -2.67 -6.32
CA MET A 66 -8.95 -2.70 -4.97
C MET A 66 -9.61 -4.05 -4.69
N GLN A 67 -9.32 -4.62 -3.53
CA GLN A 67 -9.81 -5.92 -3.11
C GLN A 67 -11.11 -5.77 -2.31
N TRP A 68 -12.27 -5.94 -2.98
CA TRP A 68 -13.57 -5.72 -2.38
C TRP A 68 -14.08 -6.93 -1.59
N ASN A 69 -13.92 -8.13 -2.17
CA ASN A 69 -14.40 -9.40 -1.60
C ASN A 69 -13.52 -10.57 -2.06
N ASP A 70 -13.91 -11.79 -1.73
CA ASP A 70 -13.21 -13.03 -2.11
C ASP A 70 -13.73 -13.67 -3.40
N GLU A 71 -14.57 -12.99 -4.17
CA GLU A 71 -15.05 -13.44 -5.48
C GLU A 71 -13.99 -13.26 -6.58
N ALA A 72 -14.31 -13.69 -7.80
CA ALA A 72 -13.44 -13.52 -8.96
C ALA A 72 -13.02 -12.05 -9.13
N GLU A 73 -11.75 -11.82 -9.48
CA GLU A 73 -11.14 -10.50 -9.63
C GLU A 73 -11.37 -9.60 -8.40
N ALA A 74 -11.44 -10.20 -7.20
CA ALA A 74 -11.70 -9.53 -5.93
C ALA A 74 -12.96 -8.65 -5.93
N GLY A 75 -13.98 -8.97 -6.74
CA GLY A 75 -15.16 -8.14 -6.93
C GLY A 75 -14.88 -6.80 -7.61
N PHE A 76 -13.68 -6.57 -8.13
CA PHE A 76 -13.29 -5.32 -8.77
C PHE A 76 -13.89 -5.17 -10.18
N THR A 77 -13.89 -6.24 -10.96
CA THR A 77 -14.40 -6.25 -12.33
C THR A 77 -14.92 -7.62 -12.74
N THR A 78 -15.80 -7.66 -13.75
CA THR A 78 -16.23 -8.88 -14.43
C THR A 78 -15.38 -9.23 -15.66
N GLY A 79 -14.48 -8.33 -16.06
CA GLY A 79 -13.54 -8.50 -17.15
C GLY A 79 -12.10 -8.69 -16.65
N ARG A 80 -11.16 -8.68 -17.58
CA ARG A 80 -9.72 -8.72 -17.23
C ARG A 80 -9.29 -7.33 -16.73
N PRO A 81 -8.77 -7.20 -15.50
CA PRO A 81 -8.22 -5.93 -15.02
C PRO A 81 -6.92 -5.59 -15.76
N TRP A 82 -6.57 -4.31 -15.79
CA TRP A 82 -5.32 -3.83 -16.40
C TRP A 82 -4.08 -4.43 -15.71
N LEU A 83 -3.98 -4.30 -14.39
CA LEU A 83 -3.02 -5.03 -13.55
C LEU A 83 -3.74 -6.20 -12.87
N ALA A 84 -3.03 -7.27 -12.64
CA ALA A 84 -3.58 -8.44 -11.98
C ALA A 84 -3.96 -8.13 -10.51
N VAL A 85 -5.03 -8.75 -10.04
CA VAL A 85 -5.44 -8.71 -8.64
C VAL A 85 -4.42 -9.47 -7.79
N ASN A 86 -4.02 -8.89 -6.67
CA ASN A 86 -3.12 -9.58 -5.74
C ASN A 86 -3.75 -10.89 -5.24
N PRO A 87 -3.08 -12.04 -5.37
CA PRO A 87 -3.65 -13.34 -5.04
C PRO A 87 -4.09 -13.48 -3.58
N ASN A 88 -3.63 -12.60 -2.70
CA ASN A 88 -4.04 -12.59 -1.29
C ASN A 88 -5.45 -12.00 -1.05
N TYR A 89 -6.17 -11.59 -2.11
CA TYR A 89 -7.52 -11.02 -1.99
C TYR A 89 -8.54 -11.96 -1.31
N LYS A 90 -8.26 -13.27 -1.31
CA LYS A 90 -9.06 -14.24 -0.57
C LYS A 90 -9.08 -14.00 0.94
N GLU A 91 -8.04 -13.39 1.47
CA GLU A 91 -7.85 -13.14 2.89
C GLU A 91 -7.92 -11.64 3.22
N ILE A 92 -7.33 -10.81 2.36
CA ILE A 92 -7.26 -9.35 2.51
C ILE A 92 -8.25 -8.70 1.54
N ASN A 93 -9.41 -8.31 2.04
CA ASN A 93 -10.43 -7.62 1.27
C ASN A 93 -11.37 -6.83 2.19
N VAL A 94 -12.15 -5.92 1.61
CA VAL A 94 -13.07 -5.04 2.37
C VAL A 94 -14.10 -5.85 3.14
N GLU A 95 -14.72 -6.86 2.51
CA GLU A 95 -15.75 -7.68 3.16
C GLU A 95 -15.19 -8.43 4.37
N ALA A 96 -14.03 -9.08 4.23
CA ALA A 96 -13.35 -9.75 5.33
C ALA A 96 -12.93 -8.76 6.43
N ALA A 97 -12.48 -7.56 6.08
CA ALA A 97 -12.10 -6.52 7.03
C ALA A 97 -13.31 -6.04 7.86
N LEU A 98 -14.48 -5.90 7.24
CA LEU A 98 -15.72 -5.52 7.92
C LEU A 98 -16.19 -6.58 8.94
N VAL A 99 -15.96 -7.86 8.63
CA VAL A 99 -16.41 -8.98 9.48
C VAL A 99 -15.39 -9.34 10.55
N ARG A 100 -14.11 -9.51 10.16
CA ARG A 100 -13.05 -10.07 11.03
C ARG A 100 -12.33 -9.04 11.86
N SER A 101 -12.17 -7.84 11.36
CA SER A 101 -11.33 -6.82 11.96
C SER A 101 -12.04 -5.47 12.04
N ARG A 102 -13.06 -5.39 12.89
CA ARG A 102 -13.54 -4.06 13.31
C ARG A 102 -12.41 -3.14 13.77
N LEU A 103 -11.28 -3.69 14.21
CA LEU A 103 -10.13 -2.92 14.69
C LEU A 103 -9.41 -2.16 13.59
N TYR A 104 -9.01 -2.80 12.47
CA TYR A 104 -8.27 -2.10 11.39
C TYR A 104 -9.18 -1.19 10.56
N PHE A 105 -10.32 -1.67 10.11
CA PHE A 105 -11.25 -0.89 9.31
C PHE A 105 -11.83 0.31 10.07
N LEU A 106 -12.09 0.18 11.38
CA LEU A 106 -12.56 1.28 12.23
C LEU A 106 -11.42 2.19 12.72
N TYR A 107 -10.16 1.77 12.60
CA TYR A 107 -9.04 2.56 13.07
C TYR A 107 -8.87 3.85 12.25
N LEU A 108 -8.91 3.77 10.94
CA LEU A 108 -8.77 4.94 10.07
C LEU A 108 -9.89 5.98 10.27
N PRO A 109 -11.18 5.62 10.27
CA PRO A 109 -12.26 6.55 10.63
C PRO A 109 -12.07 7.17 12.02
N SER A 110 -11.57 6.41 13.00
CA SER A 110 -11.29 6.91 14.34
C SER A 110 -10.19 7.96 14.35
N LEU A 111 -9.13 7.77 13.57
CA LEU A 111 -8.06 8.76 13.41
C LEU A 111 -8.56 10.04 12.70
N ILE A 112 -9.41 9.88 11.71
CA ILE A 112 -10.04 11.02 11.02
C ILE A 112 -10.95 11.80 11.98
N ALA A 113 -11.75 11.09 12.78
CA ALA A 113 -12.60 11.70 13.81
C ALA A 113 -11.75 12.47 14.83
N LEU A 114 -10.67 11.85 15.31
CA LEU A 114 -9.74 12.46 16.25
C LEU A 114 -9.14 13.78 15.70
N ARG A 115 -8.74 13.79 14.42
CA ARG A 115 -8.22 15.04 13.80
C ARG A 115 -9.28 16.13 13.69
N LYS A 116 -10.55 15.79 13.51
CA LYS A 116 -11.66 16.75 13.49
C LYS A 116 -11.96 17.29 14.90
N GLU A 117 -11.89 16.42 15.89
CA GLU A 117 -12.13 16.77 17.29
C GLU A 117 -11.00 17.66 17.85
N TYR A 118 -9.75 17.38 17.43
CA TYR A 118 -8.55 18.10 17.88
C TYR A 118 -7.85 18.84 16.73
N PRO A 119 -8.34 20.03 16.31
CA PRO A 119 -7.76 20.77 15.17
C PRO A 119 -6.28 21.11 15.34
N TRP A 120 -5.78 21.21 16.56
CA TRP A 120 -4.36 21.44 16.86
C TRP A 120 -3.45 20.30 16.32
N LEU A 121 -3.96 19.09 16.09
CA LEU A 121 -3.21 18.03 15.44
C LEU A 121 -2.71 18.39 14.03
N VAL A 122 -3.34 19.36 13.38
CA VAL A 122 -2.91 19.84 12.06
C VAL A 122 -1.72 20.81 12.17
N THR A 123 -1.73 21.68 13.16
CA THR A 123 -0.83 22.86 13.26
C THR A 123 0.19 22.80 14.39
N ALA A 124 -0.07 22.02 15.44
CA ALA A 124 0.82 21.94 16.60
C ALA A 124 2.25 21.53 16.19
N ASP A 125 3.19 21.93 16.98
CA ASP A 125 4.57 21.55 16.78
C ASP A 125 4.83 20.04 16.97
N TYR A 126 5.97 19.61 16.53
CA TYR A 126 6.34 18.23 16.43
C TYR A 126 7.77 18.08 16.99
N GLU A 127 7.95 17.16 17.90
CA GLU A 127 9.22 16.83 18.53
C GLU A 127 9.49 15.33 18.43
N LEU A 128 10.62 14.95 17.85
CA LEU A 128 11.07 13.56 17.84
C LEU A 128 11.43 13.12 19.25
N VAL A 129 11.10 11.89 19.57
CA VAL A 129 11.45 11.24 20.84
C VAL A 129 12.35 10.06 20.54
N ASP A 130 13.43 9.89 21.30
CA ASP A 130 14.27 8.71 21.20
C ASP A 130 13.46 7.44 21.46
N ALA A 131 13.62 6.47 20.57
CA ALA A 131 12.95 5.20 20.63
C ALA A 131 13.86 4.08 20.11
N ALA A 132 13.45 2.83 20.31
CA ALA A 132 14.16 1.67 19.76
C ALA A 132 14.21 1.69 18.24
N ASP A 133 15.19 0.99 17.65
CA ASP A 133 15.27 0.80 16.20
C ASP A 133 13.93 0.37 15.60
N LYS A 134 13.59 0.95 14.46
CA LYS A 134 12.32 0.73 13.73
C LYS A 134 11.05 1.28 14.42
N VAL A 135 11.20 2.03 15.51
CA VAL A 135 10.08 2.75 16.15
C VAL A 135 10.20 4.23 15.85
N PHE A 136 9.19 4.80 15.21
CA PHE A 136 9.09 6.24 14.97
C PHE A 136 8.20 6.86 16.06
N ALA A 137 8.81 7.50 17.05
CA ALA A 137 8.13 8.11 18.19
C ALA A 137 8.23 9.64 18.18
N TYR A 138 7.14 10.32 18.48
CA TYR A 138 7.07 11.77 18.51
C TYR A 138 5.99 12.28 19.47
N LYS A 139 6.17 13.52 19.91
CA LYS A 139 5.13 14.29 20.63
C LYS A 139 4.48 15.30 19.71
N ARG A 140 3.24 15.59 20.02
CA ARG A 140 2.43 16.63 19.39
C ARG A 140 1.86 17.54 20.46
#